data_8de23799a54cd8a67307feb7d51e9ee6
#
_entry.id   8de23799a54cd8a67307feb7d51e9ee6
#
_cell.length_a   1.000
_cell.length_b   1.000
_cell.length_c   1.000
_cell.angle_alpha   90.00
_cell.angle_beta   90.00
_cell.angle_gamma   90.00
#
_symmetry.space_group_name_H-M   'P 1'
#
loop_
_entity.id
_entity.type
_entity.pdbx_description
1 polymer ?
#
loop_
_entity_poly.entity_id
_entity_poly.type
_entity_poly.pdbx_seq_one_letter_code
_entity_poly.pdbx_strand_id
1 'polypeptide(L)'
;MMKTIPIKGTIVSNDDKWIYDWFGIEAVCPKDVAMQLKEADGEEITVEINSGGGDVFAGNEIYYLISQYKGKKTNDIVGFAGSAASIIAMSSRCRIVPSGLVMIHNVSGGARGDYHVMDKTSEVLKTANKAISNAYIAKTGLSQEKLLELMDQEKWMDAKEALELGFVDEVINDSGKIANQPIKALYNSMFANVLSPEIIEKIRNTIKNPNDIQDNAGSDFLMQKMQSQLNLLRLKGERRYEV
;
A
#
# COMPACT_ATOMS: atom_id res chain seq x y z
N MET A 1 -26.13 -5.84 -7.81
CA MET A 1 -25.41 -4.59 -8.17
C MET A 1 -23.91 -4.86 -8.09
N MET A 2 -23.11 -4.30 -9.00
CA MET A 2 -21.65 -4.40 -8.91
C MET A 2 -21.16 -3.69 -7.64
N LYS A 3 -20.40 -4.39 -6.78
CA LYS A 3 -19.94 -3.88 -5.49
C LYS A 3 -18.48 -3.38 -5.64
N THR A 4 -18.18 -2.22 -5.10
CA THR A 4 -16.84 -1.64 -5.13
C THR A 4 -16.13 -1.89 -3.81
N ILE A 5 -14.87 -2.38 -3.87
CA ILE A 5 -13.99 -2.58 -2.73
C ILE A 5 -12.82 -1.60 -2.87
N PRO A 6 -12.74 -0.55 -2.02
CA PRO A 6 -11.68 0.44 -2.11
C PRO A 6 -10.39 -0.06 -1.44
N ILE A 7 -9.27 0.02 -2.16
CA ILE A 7 -7.91 -0.08 -1.65
C ILE A 7 -7.29 1.30 -1.76
N LYS A 8 -7.53 2.14 -0.75
CA LYS A 8 -7.12 3.55 -0.74
C LYS A 8 -6.29 3.88 0.50
N GLY A 9 -5.41 4.88 0.38
CA GLY A 9 -4.52 5.26 1.46
C GLY A 9 -3.43 4.24 1.75
N THR A 10 -3.03 4.11 3.02
CA THR A 10 -1.95 3.22 3.44
C THR A 10 -2.46 1.81 3.69
N ILE A 11 -1.74 0.79 3.20
CA ILE A 11 -2.00 -0.62 3.54
C ILE A 11 -1.34 -0.90 4.89
N VAL A 12 -2.13 -1.37 5.86
CA VAL A 12 -1.69 -1.55 7.24
C VAL A 12 -2.09 -2.93 7.78
N SER A 13 -1.42 -3.38 8.85
CA SER A 13 -1.83 -4.57 9.58
C SER A 13 -3.20 -4.37 10.24
N ASN A 14 -3.91 -5.46 10.54
CA ASN A 14 -5.17 -5.40 11.29
C ASN A 14 -4.98 -4.73 12.67
N ASP A 15 -3.80 -4.90 13.28
CA ASP A 15 -3.47 -4.38 14.60
C ASP A 15 -3.17 -2.87 14.60
N ASP A 16 -2.80 -2.30 13.44
CA ASP A 16 -2.46 -0.89 13.32
C ASP A 16 -3.59 -0.03 12.77
N LYS A 17 -4.61 -0.65 12.16
CA LYS A 17 -5.72 0.06 11.49
C LYS A 17 -6.35 1.13 12.39
N TRP A 18 -6.59 0.81 13.66
CA TRP A 18 -7.19 1.74 14.61
C TRP A 18 -6.37 3.03 14.84
N ILE A 19 -5.02 2.95 14.71
CA ILE A 19 -4.14 4.12 14.85
C ILE A 19 -4.41 5.11 13.71
N TYR A 20 -4.51 4.60 12.49
CA TYR A 20 -4.79 5.41 11.31
C TYR A 20 -6.18 6.01 11.37
N ASP A 21 -7.19 5.22 11.77
CA ASP A 21 -8.56 5.70 11.97
C ASP A 21 -8.63 6.82 13.02
N TRP A 22 -7.91 6.65 14.11
CA TRP A 22 -7.86 7.64 15.18
C TRP A 22 -7.27 8.98 14.72
N PHE A 23 -6.27 8.95 13.82
CA PHE A 23 -5.70 10.17 13.23
C PHE A 23 -6.46 10.68 12.00
N GLY A 24 -7.53 10.02 11.59
CA GLY A 24 -8.25 10.36 10.36
C GLY A 24 -7.38 10.18 9.10
N ILE A 25 -6.40 9.26 9.14
CA ILE A 25 -5.54 8.93 8.01
C ILE A 25 -6.17 7.76 7.25
N GLU A 26 -6.42 7.94 5.96
CA GLU A 26 -6.99 6.89 5.11
C GLU A 26 -6.06 5.67 5.06
N ALA A 27 -6.60 4.51 5.44
CA ALA A 27 -5.87 3.25 5.45
C ALA A 27 -6.82 2.06 5.24
N VAL A 28 -6.28 0.95 4.75
CA VAL A 28 -6.99 -0.30 4.55
C VAL A 28 -6.21 -1.47 5.16
N CYS A 29 -6.92 -2.43 5.77
CA CYS A 29 -6.32 -3.63 6.32
C CYS A 29 -7.00 -4.91 5.77
N PRO A 30 -6.38 -6.09 5.90
CA PRO A 30 -6.95 -7.35 5.42
C PRO A 30 -8.35 -7.64 5.95
N LYS A 31 -8.63 -7.34 7.22
CA LYS A 31 -9.94 -7.55 7.84
C LYS A 31 -11.05 -6.73 7.16
N ASP A 32 -10.77 -5.47 6.80
CA ASP A 32 -11.74 -4.62 6.10
C ASP A 32 -12.11 -5.21 4.74
N VAL A 33 -11.11 -5.69 3.99
CA VAL A 33 -11.31 -6.32 2.68
C VAL A 33 -12.07 -7.65 2.83
N ALA A 34 -11.68 -8.49 3.79
CA ALA A 34 -12.36 -9.76 4.05
C ALA A 34 -13.85 -9.57 4.36
N MET A 35 -14.20 -8.57 5.18
CA MET A 35 -15.58 -8.23 5.49
C MET A 35 -16.36 -7.81 4.24
N GLN A 36 -15.79 -6.92 3.41
CA GLN A 36 -16.45 -6.45 2.17
C GLN A 36 -16.61 -7.59 1.15
N LEU A 37 -15.63 -8.49 1.02
CA LEU A 37 -15.72 -9.67 0.17
C LEU A 37 -16.81 -10.64 0.65
N LYS A 38 -16.92 -10.84 1.97
CA LYS A 38 -17.99 -11.65 2.56
C LYS A 38 -19.37 -11.06 2.31
N GLU A 39 -19.52 -9.74 2.45
CA GLU A 39 -20.75 -9.05 2.17
C GLU A 39 -21.12 -9.02 0.68
N ALA A 40 -20.14 -9.16 -0.22
CA ALA A 40 -20.37 -9.26 -1.66
C ALA A 40 -20.95 -10.63 -2.07
N ASP A 41 -20.77 -11.66 -1.22
CA ASP A 41 -21.43 -12.98 -1.29
C ASP A 41 -21.46 -13.61 -2.70
N GLY A 42 -20.35 -13.51 -3.44
CA GLY A 42 -20.23 -14.03 -4.80
C GLY A 42 -20.76 -13.10 -5.92
N GLU A 43 -21.27 -11.93 -5.61
CA GLU A 43 -21.62 -10.92 -6.62
C GLU A 43 -20.38 -10.41 -7.37
N GLU A 44 -20.61 -9.78 -8.53
CA GLU A 44 -19.52 -9.12 -9.27
C GLU A 44 -18.95 -7.94 -8.48
N ILE A 45 -17.61 -7.90 -8.34
CA ILE A 45 -16.91 -6.84 -7.63
C ILE A 45 -15.91 -6.10 -8.54
N THR A 46 -15.72 -4.81 -8.22
CA THR A 46 -14.58 -4.02 -8.71
C THR A 46 -13.74 -3.59 -7.51
N VAL A 47 -12.44 -3.87 -7.54
CA VAL A 47 -11.47 -3.41 -6.56
C VAL A 47 -10.84 -2.12 -7.07
N GLU A 48 -11.17 -0.98 -6.47
CA GLU A 48 -10.60 0.33 -6.83
C GLU A 48 -9.30 0.58 -6.08
N ILE A 49 -8.18 0.73 -6.80
CA ILE A 49 -6.84 0.89 -6.22
C ILE A 49 -6.33 2.31 -6.45
N ASN A 50 -6.05 3.01 -5.35
CA ASN A 50 -5.33 4.26 -5.30
C ASN A 50 -4.51 4.33 -4.00
N SER A 51 -3.35 3.68 -3.98
CA SER A 51 -2.53 3.48 -2.79
C SER A 51 -1.05 3.44 -3.13
N GLY A 52 -0.24 4.08 -2.31
CA GLY A 52 1.23 3.97 -2.34
C GLY A 52 1.77 2.66 -1.76
N GLY A 53 0.90 1.82 -1.20
CA GLY A 53 1.31 0.59 -0.52
C GLY A 53 1.37 0.74 1.00
N GLY A 54 2.30 0.06 1.64
CA GLY A 54 2.48 0.01 3.08
C GLY A 54 3.01 -1.35 3.53
N ASP A 55 2.34 -1.99 4.49
CA ASP A 55 2.73 -3.30 5.00
C ASP A 55 2.64 -4.38 3.91
N VAL A 56 3.78 -5.01 3.61
CA VAL A 56 3.87 -6.01 2.53
C VAL A 56 3.12 -7.30 2.85
N PHE A 57 3.06 -7.70 4.13
CA PHE A 57 2.35 -8.92 4.53
C PHE A 57 0.84 -8.70 4.50
N ALA A 58 0.36 -7.54 4.96
CA ALA A 58 -1.04 -7.16 4.81
C ALA A 58 -1.45 -7.05 3.33
N GLY A 59 -0.59 -6.46 2.48
CA GLY A 59 -0.82 -6.41 1.04
C GLY A 59 -0.91 -7.79 0.40
N ASN A 60 -0.01 -8.71 0.78
CA ASN A 60 -0.04 -10.09 0.29
C ASN A 60 -1.27 -10.88 0.79
N GLU A 61 -1.72 -10.63 2.02
CA GLU A 61 -2.96 -11.22 2.53
C GLU A 61 -4.18 -10.72 1.75
N ILE A 62 -4.26 -9.41 1.48
CA ILE A 62 -5.32 -8.82 0.65
C ILE A 62 -5.29 -9.39 -0.78
N TYR A 63 -4.09 -9.51 -1.39
CA TYR A 63 -3.92 -10.20 -2.68
C TYR A 63 -4.53 -11.60 -2.65
N TYR A 64 -4.21 -12.39 -1.63
CA TYR A 64 -4.75 -13.75 -1.46
C TYR A 64 -6.28 -13.73 -1.32
N LEU A 65 -6.83 -12.90 -0.45
CA LEU A 65 -8.29 -12.79 -0.23
C LEU A 65 -9.04 -12.49 -1.53
N ILE A 66 -8.58 -11.51 -2.30
CA ILE A 66 -9.20 -11.16 -3.59
C ILE A 66 -9.01 -12.29 -4.59
N SER A 67 -7.81 -12.91 -4.67
CA SER A 67 -7.56 -14.02 -5.61
C SER A 67 -8.49 -15.21 -5.38
N GLN A 68 -8.83 -15.51 -4.13
CA GLN A 68 -9.72 -16.61 -3.73
C GLN A 68 -11.21 -16.29 -3.84
N TYR A 69 -11.58 -15.03 -4.03
CA TYR A 69 -12.99 -14.65 -4.19
C TYR A 69 -13.61 -15.35 -5.41
N LYS A 70 -14.79 -15.96 -5.23
CA LYS A 70 -15.41 -16.82 -6.25
C LYS A 70 -16.24 -16.07 -7.27
N GLY A 71 -16.72 -14.86 -6.94
CA GLY A 71 -17.43 -14.00 -7.87
C GLY A 71 -16.52 -13.45 -8.96
N LYS A 72 -17.13 -12.89 -10.01
CA LYS A 72 -16.39 -12.13 -11.02
C LYS A 72 -15.75 -10.91 -10.38
N LYS A 73 -14.50 -10.67 -10.69
CA LYS A 73 -13.68 -9.61 -10.07
C LYS A 73 -12.78 -8.92 -11.08
N THR A 74 -12.64 -7.62 -10.92
CA THR A 74 -11.74 -6.78 -11.72
C THR A 74 -11.04 -5.78 -10.80
N ASN A 75 -9.77 -5.57 -10.99
CA ASN A 75 -9.00 -4.54 -10.29
C ASN A 75 -8.88 -3.32 -11.20
N ASP A 76 -9.25 -2.15 -10.72
CA ASP A 76 -9.14 -0.88 -11.43
C ASP A 76 -8.15 0.04 -10.71
N ILE A 77 -7.01 0.31 -11.32
CA ILE A 77 -6.07 1.33 -10.85
C ILE A 77 -6.63 2.68 -11.28
N VAL A 78 -7.23 3.41 -10.32
CA VAL A 78 -7.90 4.68 -10.56
C VAL A 78 -6.99 5.90 -10.33
N GLY A 79 -5.74 5.65 -9.90
CA GLY A 79 -4.72 6.67 -9.70
C GLY A 79 -3.35 6.02 -9.62
N PHE A 80 -3.02 5.42 -8.51
CA PHE A 80 -1.71 4.82 -8.26
C PHE A 80 -1.79 3.44 -7.60
N ALA A 81 -0.97 2.51 -8.05
CA ALA A 81 -0.72 1.23 -7.40
C ALA A 81 0.78 1.06 -7.16
N GLY A 82 1.26 1.46 -5.98
CA GLY A 82 2.67 1.38 -5.61
C GLY A 82 2.96 0.29 -4.58
N SER A 83 4.16 -0.31 -4.65
CA SER A 83 4.66 -1.21 -3.59
C SER A 83 3.64 -2.33 -3.28
N ALA A 84 3.23 -2.50 -2.02
CA ALA A 84 2.23 -3.50 -1.62
C ALA A 84 0.90 -3.39 -2.39
N ALA A 85 0.49 -2.19 -2.83
CA ALA A 85 -0.72 -2.01 -3.63
C ALA A 85 -0.56 -2.58 -5.05
N SER A 86 0.64 -2.55 -5.62
CA SER A 86 0.91 -3.18 -6.92
C SER A 86 0.79 -4.71 -6.85
N ILE A 87 1.15 -5.32 -5.71
CA ILE A 87 0.93 -6.76 -5.49
C ILE A 87 -0.57 -7.05 -5.50
N ILE A 88 -1.38 -6.25 -4.80
CA ILE A 88 -2.84 -6.41 -4.77
C ILE A 88 -3.42 -6.31 -6.19
N ALA A 89 -2.94 -5.39 -7.02
CA ALA A 89 -3.39 -5.22 -8.39
C ALA A 89 -3.22 -6.49 -9.25
N MET A 90 -2.26 -7.37 -8.90
CA MET A 90 -2.01 -8.65 -9.61
C MET A 90 -3.04 -9.74 -9.27
N SER A 91 -3.95 -9.54 -8.32
CA SER A 91 -4.84 -10.58 -7.81
C SER A 91 -5.95 -11.01 -8.79
N SER A 92 -6.23 -10.21 -9.82
CA SER A 92 -7.24 -10.50 -10.85
C SER A 92 -6.95 -9.77 -12.17
N ARG A 93 -7.92 -9.79 -13.12
CA ARG A 93 -7.85 -8.88 -14.28
C ARG A 93 -7.70 -7.45 -13.79
N CYS A 94 -6.70 -6.75 -14.31
CA CYS A 94 -6.34 -5.41 -13.89
C CYS A 94 -6.49 -4.42 -15.03
N ARG A 95 -7.18 -3.30 -14.76
CA ARG A 95 -7.29 -2.18 -15.68
C ARG A 95 -6.69 -0.93 -15.04
N ILE A 96 -6.27 0.02 -15.85
CA ILE A 96 -5.68 1.27 -15.37
C ILE A 96 -6.28 2.45 -16.12
N VAL A 97 -6.53 3.56 -15.42
CA VAL A 97 -6.87 4.83 -16.09
C VAL A 97 -5.67 5.37 -16.87
N PRO A 98 -5.85 6.15 -17.97
CA PRO A 98 -4.73 6.64 -18.78
C PRO A 98 -3.69 7.45 -18.03
N SER A 99 -4.09 8.15 -16.95
CA SER A 99 -3.20 8.92 -16.07
C SER A 99 -2.68 8.11 -14.87
N GLY A 100 -3.01 6.83 -14.79
CA GLY A 100 -2.60 5.97 -13.68
C GLY A 100 -1.13 5.57 -13.73
N LEU A 101 -0.59 5.20 -12.56
CA LEU A 101 0.79 4.77 -12.39
C LEU A 101 0.85 3.43 -11.66
N VAL A 102 1.86 2.64 -12.00
CA VAL A 102 2.26 1.44 -11.24
C VAL A 102 3.71 1.60 -10.80
N MET A 103 4.03 1.22 -9.55
CA MET A 103 5.41 1.20 -9.07
C MET A 103 5.71 -0.07 -8.32
N ILE A 104 6.84 -0.70 -8.67
CA ILE A 104 7.39 -1.87 -7.99
C ILE A 104 8.80 -1.58 -7.50
N HIS A 105 9.11 -2.04 -6.31
CA HIS A 105 10.42 -1.91 -5.70
C HIS A 105 10.72 -3.05 -4.73
N ASN A 106 11.95 -3.09 -4.22
CA ASN A 106 12.35 -4.06 -3.20
C ASN A 106 11.61 -3.83 -1.88
N VAL A 107 11.34 -4.92 -1.17
CA VAL A 107 10.86 -4.85 0.21
C VAL A 107 11.90 -4.11 1.05
N SER A 108 11.46 -3.10 1.76
CA SER A 108 12.27 -2.32 2.69
C SER A 108 11.97 -2.70 4.13
N GLY A 109 12.97 -2.65 4.98
CA GLY A 109 12.86 -2.89 6.41
C GLY A 109 14.13 -2.45 7.11
N GLY A 110 14.11 -2.44 8.44
CA GLY A 110 15.28 -2.06 9.25
C GLY A 110 15.49 -3.02 10.41
N ALA A 111 16.75 -3.08 10.86
CA ALA A 111 17.13 -3.79 12.08
C ALA A 111 18.18 -2.97 12.85
N ARG A 112 18.32 -3.27 14.14
CA ARG A 112 19.39 -2.72 14.99
C ARG A 112 20.12 -3.88 15.65
N GLY A 113 21.45 -3.86 15.59
CA GLY A 113 22.30 -4.90 16.13
C GLY A 113 23.71 -4.81 15.57
N ASP A 114 24.49 -5.87 15.73
CA ASP A 114 25.81 -6.00 15.11
C ASP A 114 25.70 -6.38 13.61
N TYR A 115 26.85 -6.57 12.96
CA TYR A 115 26.89 -6.89 11.53
C TYR A 115 26.22 -8.22 11.20
N HIS A 116 26.20 -9.20 12.10
CA HIS A 116 25.50 -10.46 11.88
C HIS A 116 23.98 -10.25 11.75
N VAL A 117 23.40 -9.35 12.58
CA VAL A 117 21.98 -8.97 12.48
C VAL A 117 21.71 -8.25 11.17
N MET A 118 22.63 -7.37 10.72
CA MET A 118 22.49 -6.66 9.43
C MET A 118 22.56 -7.62 8.25
N ASP A 119 23.52 -8.53 8.23
CA ASP A 119 23.67 -9.55 7.18
C ASP A 119 22.41 -10.44 7.11
N LYS A 120 21.94 -10.89 8.29
CA LYS A 120 20.71 -11.71 8.35
C LYS A 120 19.50 -10.95 7.86
N THR A 121 19.36 -9.69 8.21
CA THR A 121 18.26 -8.83 7.72
C THR A 121 18.33 -8.68 6.20
N SER A 122 19.50 -8.46 5.64
CA SER A 122 19.72 -8.40 4.18
C SER A 122 19.26 -9.70 3.49
N GLU A 123 19.61 -10.88 4.04
CA GLU A 123 19.15 -12.17 3.51
C GLU A 123 17.61 -12.33 3.56
N VAL A 124 17.00 -11.90 4.66
CA VAL A 124 15.52 -11.94 4.81
C VAL A 124 14.84 -11.06 3.78
N LEU A 125 15.34 -9.82 3.57
CA LEU A 125 14.79 -8.90 2.57
C LEU A 125 14.93 -9.47 1.14
N LYS A 126 16.08 -10.04 0.79
CA LYS A 126 16.29 -10.73 -0.50
C LYS A 126 15.32 -11.90 -0.69
N THR A 127 15.06 -12.65 0.38
CA THR A 127 14.11 -13.77 0.35
C THR A 127 12.68 -13.25 0.17
N ALA A 128 12.31 -12.16 0.86
CA ALA A 128 11.02 -11.51 0.70
C ALA A 128 10.82 -10.99 -0.73
N ASN A 129 11.84 -10.37 -1.35
CA ASN A 129 11.79 -9.94 -2.75
C ASN A 129 11.46 -11.09 -3.70
N LYS A 130 12.13 -12.24 -3.53
CA LYS A 130 11.83 -13.44 -4.33
C LYS A 130 10.41 -13.95 -4.10
N ALA A 131 9.93 -13.90 -2.86
CA ALA A 131 8.57 -14.36 -2.53
C ALA A 131 7.50 -13.48 -3.19
N ILE A 132 7.60 -12.16 -3.04
CA ILE A 132 6.60 -11.24 -3.62
C ILE A 132 6.67 -11.18 -5.15
N SER A 133 7.84 -11.39 -5.76
CA SER A 133 7.98 -11.42 -7.23
C SER A 133 7.13 -12.51 -7.88
N ASN A 134 6.73 -13.56 -7.14
CA ASN A 134 5.86 -14.60 -7.68
C ASN A 134 4.47 -14.07 -8.08
N ALA A 135 3.94 -13.05 -7.39
CA ALA A 135 2.69 -12.42 -7.81
C ALA A 135 2.83 -11.71 -9.16
N TYR A 136 3.97 -11.04 -9.37
CA TYR A 136 4.28 -10.40 -10.65
C TYR A 136 4.55 -11.41 -11.75
N ILE A 137 5.28 -12.52 -11.46
CA ILE A 137 5.52 -13.61 -12.42
C ILE A 137 4.18 -14.18 -12.89
N ALA A 138 3.30 -14.51 -11.97
CA ALA A 138 1.98 -15.08 -12.28
C ALA A 138 1.14 -14.16 -13.18
N LYS A 139 1.30 -12.85 -13.04
CA LYS A 139 0.55 -11.85 -13.80
C LYS A 139 1.18 -11.53 -15.14
N THR A 140 2.49 -11.26 -15.16
CA THR A 140 3.20 -10.73 -16.34
C THR A 140 3.81 -11.81 -17.23
N GLY A 141 4.12 -12.98 -16.68
CA GLY A 141 4.91 -14.02 -17.35
C GLY A 141 6.39 -13.70 -17.52
N LEU A 142 6.87 -12.57 -16.96
CA LEU A 142 8.29 -12.22 -16.97
C LEU A 142 9.10 -13.15 -16.07
N SER A 143 10.39 -13.32 -16.36
CA SER A 143 11.27 -14.12 -15.51
C SER A 143 11.50 -13.46 -14.15
N GLN A 144 11.83 -14.27 -13.14
CA GLN A 144 12.13 -13.75 -11.79
C GLN A 144 13.30 -12.79 -11.81
N GLU A 145 14.35 -13.09 -12.60
CA GLU A 145 15.53 -12.24 -12.74
C GLU A 145 15.16 -10.87 -13.29
N LYS A 146 14.31 -10.82 -14.33
CA LYS A 146 13.85 -9.54 -14.90
C LYS A 146 13.02 -8.74 -13.93
N LEU A 147 12.17 -9.38 -13.15
CA LEU A 147 11.35 -8.72 -12.14
C LEU A 147 12.19 -8.19 -10.98
N LEU A 148 13.18 -8.96 -10.51
CA LEU A 148 14.11 -8.49 -9.47
C LEU A 148 14.94 -7.30 -9.97
N GLU A 149 15.39 -7.30 -11.24
CA GLU A 149 16.07 -6.14 -11.85
C GLU A 149 15.17 -4.89 -11.85
N LEU A 150 13.90 -5.03 -12.24
CA LEU A 150 12.94 -3.91 -12.23
C LEU A 150 12.67 -3.41 -10.80
N MET A 151 12.59 -4.32 -9.82
CA MET A 151 12.42 -3.96 -8.41
C MET A 151 13.65 -3.25 -7.84
N ASP A 152 14.87 -3.67 -8.22
CA ASP A 152 16.14 -3.01 -7.82
C ASP A 152 16.22 -1.57 -8.34
N GLN A 153 15.63 -1.30 -9.51
CA GLN A 153 15.58 0.02 -10.13
C GLN A 153 14.43 0.91 -9.58
N GLU A 154 13.61 0.41 -8.67
CA GLU A 154 12.38 1.11 -8.25
C GLU A 154 11.55 1.55 -9.48
N LYS A 155 11.09 0.55 -10.24
CA LYS A 155 10.49 0.81 -11.55
C LYS A 155 9.12 1.46 -11.44
N TRP A 156 9.02 2.68 -11.97
CA TRP A 156 7.78 3.41 -12.21
C TRP A 156 7.32 3.18 -13.64
N MET A 157 6.03 2.92 -13.82
CA MET A 157 5.40 2.63 -15.11
C MET A 157 4.16 3.50 -15.28
N ASP A 158 4.03 4.15 -16.42
CA ASP A 158 2.76 4.73 -16.86
C ASP A 158 1.80 3.62 -17.34
N ALA A 159 0.59 4.01 -17.69
CA ALA A 159 -0.45 3.06 -18.11
C ALA A 159 -0.03 2.25 -19.35
N LYS A 160 0.71 2.86 -20.28
CA LYS A 160 1.16 2.21 -21.51
C LYS A 160 2.26 1.18 -21.22
N GLU A 161 3.29 1.58 -20.47
CA GLU A 161 4.38 0.68 -20.10
C GLU A 161 3.89 -0.47 -19.21
N ALA A 162 2.97 -0.20 -18.26
CA ALA A 162 2.35 -1.23 -17.44
C ALA A 162 1.58 -2.26 -18.28
N LEU A 163 0.92 -1.83 -19.37
CA LEU A 163 0.25 -2.72 -20.32
C LEU A 163 1.27 -3.53 -21.14
N GLU A 164 2.31 -2.88 -21.67
CA GLU A 164 3.37 -3.54 -22.46
C GLU A 164 4.12 -4.61 -21.66
N LEU A 165 4.36 -4.38 -20.37
CA LEU A 165 5.02 -5.33 -19.47
C LEU A 165 4.05 -6.36 -18.84
N GLY A 166 2.75 -6.27 -19.11
CA GLY A 166 1.74 -7.20 -18.63
C GLY A 166 1.29 -7.03 -17.18
N PHE A 167 1.64 -5.90 -16.52
CA PHE A 167 1.15 -5.59 -15.17
C PHE A 167 -0.34 -5.25 -15.16
N VAL A 168 -0.85 -4.70 -16.27
CA VAL A 168 -2.28 -4.48 -16.47
C VAL A 168 -2.74 -5.12 -17.77
N ASP A 169 -4.04 -5.45 -17.85
CA ASP A 169 -4.64 -6.11 -19.01
C ASP A 169 -5.30 -5.14 -19.98
N GLU A 170 -5.58 -3.90 -19.50
CA GLU A 170 -6.32 -2.91 -20.28
C GLU A 170 -6.08 -1.50 -19.74
N VAL A 171 -5.97 -0.53 -20.65
CA VAL A 171 -6.08 0.89 -20.32
C VAL A 171 -7.54 1.32 -20.54
N ILE A 172 -8.18 1.83 -19.48
CA ILE A 172 -9.57 2.28 -19.51
C ILE A 172 -9.67 3.47 -20.48
N ASN A 173 -10.46 3.33 -21.54
CA ASN A 173 -10.68 4.42 -22.47
C ASN A 173 -11.53 5.50 -21.81
N ASP A 174 -10.87 6.57 -21.33
CA ASP A 174 -11.53 7.80 -20.92
C ASP A 174 -11.22 8.91 -21.95
N SER A 175 -12.27 9.61 -22.40
CA SER A 175 -12.15 10.75 -23.32
C SER A 175 -11.70 12.04 -22.63
N GLY A 176 -11.10 11.97 -21.44
CA GLY A 176 -10.63 13.10 -20.63
C GLY A 176 -9.18 13.49 -20.90
N LYS A 177 -8.91 14.81 -20.91
CA LYS A 177 -7.58 15.39 -21.12
C LYS A 177 -6.67 15.13 -19.91
N ILE A 178 -5.48 14.52 -20.14
CA ILE A 178 -4.46 14.23 -19.15
C ILE A 178 -3.76 15.52 -18.69
N ALA A 179 -3.66 15.76 -17.40
CA ALA A 179 -2.83 16.81 -16.81
C ALA A 179 -1.49 16.21 -16.36
N ASN A 180 -0.38 16.68 -16.96
CA ASN A 180 0.98 16.29 -16.56
C ASN A 180 1.36 16.96 -15.23
N GLN A 181 1.61 16.17 -14.18
CA GLN A 181 2.19 16.64 -12.92
C GLN A 181 3.62 16.09 -12.73
N PRO A 182 4.55 16.86 -12.11
CA PRO A 182 5.93 16.41 -11.93
C PRO A 182 6.04 15.27 -10.89
N ILE A 183 6.72 14.18 -11.29
CA ILE A 183 6.85 12.91 -10.55
C ILE A 183 7.38 13.08 -9.10
N LYS A 184 8.30 14.02 -8.87
CA LYS A 184 8.92 14.22 -7.54
C LYS A 184 7.94 14.78 -6.49
N ALA A 185 6.99 15.63 -6.89
CA ALA A 185 5.94 16.13 -6.01
C ALA A 185 4.90 15.04 -5.68
N LEU A 186 4.64 14.14 -6.63
CA LEU A 186 3.79 12.96 -6.44
C LEU A 186 4.36 11.99 -5.39
N TYR A 187 5.67 11.69 -5.45
CA TYR A 187 6.33 10.78 -4.50
C TYR A 187 6.13 11.22 -3.04
N ASN A 188 6.39 12.49 -2.75
CA ASN A 188 6.26 13.01 -1.39
C ASN A 188 4.81 12.99 -0.88
N SER A 189 3.80 13.18 -1.74
CA SER A 189 2.40 13.14 -1.34
C SER A 189 1.87 11.70 -1.15
N MET A 190 2.38 10.73 -1.91
CA MET A 190 1.92 9.34 -1.86
C MET A 190 2.36 8.60 -0.59
N PHE A 191 3.54 8.95 -0.05
CA PHE A 191 4.10 8.31 1.16
C PHE A 191 4.03 9.18 2.41
N ALA A 192 3.54 10.42 2.31
CA ALA A 192 3.45 11.37 3.43
C ALA A 192 2.58 10.88 4.60
N ASN A 193 1.69 9.93 4.35
CA ASN A 193 0.73 9.42 5.33
C ASN A 193 1.16 8.11 6.00
N VAL A 194 2.32 7.54 5.64
CA VAL A 194 2.84 6.32 6.29
C VAL A 194 3.47 6.72 7.63
N LEU A 195 2.94 6.18 8.71
CA LEU A 195 3.52 6.37 10.05
C LEU A 195 4.75 5.47 10.21
N SER A 196 5.84 6.00 10.75
CA SER A 196 7.03 5.18 10.99
C SER A 196 6.78 4.15 12.11
N PRO A 197 7.46 2.99 12.08
CA PRO A 197 7.33 1.96 13.11
C PRO A 197 7.54 2.50 14.53
N GLU A 198 8.48 3.45 14.71
CA GLU A 198 8.74 4.05 16.03
C GLU A 198 7.56 4.91 16.50
N ILE A 199 6.84 5.57 15.60
CA ILE A 199 5.63 6.34 15.92
C ILE A 199 4.52 5.39 16.33
N ILE A 200 4.30 4.32 15.55
CA ILE A 200 3.29 3.29 15.84
C ILE A 200 3.54 2.65 17.20
N GLU A 201 4.78 2.22 17.46
CA GLU A 201 5.15 1.62 18.75
C GLU A 201 4.96 2.59 19.93
N LYS A 202 5.34 3.85 19.76
CA LYS A 202 5.14 4.88 20.79
C LYS A 202 3.65 5.12 21.08
N ILE A 203 2.81 5.11 20.05
CA ILE A 203 1.36 5.24 20.20
C ILE A 203 0.79 4.03 20.94
N ARG A 204 1.14 2.81 20.53
CA ARG A 204 0.71 1.57 21.20
C ARG A 204 1.11 1.54 22.69
N ASN A 205 2.34 1.97 23.02
CA ASN A 205 2.83 2.01 24.39
C ASN A 205 2.16 3.11 25.24
N THR A 206 1.66 4.17 24.61
CA THR A 206 0.99 5.28 25.30
C THR A 206 -0.50 5.00 25.53
N ILE A 207 -1.12 4.30 24.58
CA ILE A 207 -2.55 3.99 24.58
C ILE A 207 -2.70 2.48 24.76
N LYS A 208 -2.93 2.06 26.01
CA LYS A 208 -3.04 0.62 26.34
C LYS A 208 -4.37 0.00 25.90
N ASN A 209 -5.42 0.80 25.78
CA ASN A 209 -6.73 0.36 25.32
C ASN A 209 -7.40 1.43 24.47
N PRO A 210 -7.67 1.19 23.16
CA PRO A 210 -8.35 2.15 22.30
C PRO A 210 -9.74 2.59 22.80
N ASN A 211 -10.42 1.74 23.57
CA ASN A 211 -11.73 2.05 24.13
C ASN A 211 -11.67 3.05 25.30
N ASP A 212 -10.51 3.20 25.97
CA ASP A 212 -10.33 4.17 27.06
C ASP A 212 -10.29 5.62 26.59
N ILE A 213 -10.23 5.82 25.26
CA ILE A 213 -10.11 7.16 24.63
C ILE A 213 -11.49 7.79 24.41
N GLN A 214 -12.55 6.97 24.32
CA GLN A 214 -13.90 7.48 24.01
C GLN A 214 -14.62 8.17 25.17
N ASP A 215 -14.18 7.98 26.40
CA ASP A 215 -14.97 8.36 27.60
C ASP A 215 -14.44 9.54 28.44
N ASN A 216 -13.35 10.23 28.06
CA ASN A 216 -12.77 11.26 28.92
C ASN A 216 -12.43 12.59 28.22
N ALA A 217 -12.75 13.72 28.87
CA ALA A 217 -12.33 15.06 28.47
C ALA A 217 -10.79 15.26 28.36
N GLY A 218 -10.00 14.28 28.83
CA GLY A 218 -8.56 14.16 28.59
C GLY A 218 -8.18 13.64 27.20
N SER A 219 -9.11 13.03 26.47
CA SER A 219 -8.85 12.46 25.13
C SER A 219 -8.55 13.54 24.10
N ASP A 220 -9.27 14.68 24.13
CA ASP A 220 -9.07 15.78 23.20
C ASP A 220 -7.70 16.45 23.38
N PHE A 221 -7.26 16.62 24.62
CA PHE A 221 -5.93 17.16 24.93
C PHE A 221 -4.82 16.18 24.49
N LEU A 222 -4.99 14.89 24.73
CA LEU A 222 -4.04 13.85 24.31
C LEU A 222 -4.00 13.77 22.79
N MET A 223 -5.14 13.80 22.13
CA MET A 223 -5.30 13.84 20.68
C MET A 223 -4.58 15.05 20.07
N GLN A 224 -4.83 16.25 20.61
CA GLN A 224 -4.21 17.49 20.14
C GLN A 224 -2.69 17.51 20.35
N LYS A 225 -2.19 16.96 21.47
CA LYS A 225 -0.77 16.81 21.76
C LYS A 225 -0.10 15.83 20.81
N MET A 226 -0.72 14.68 20.52
CA MET A 226 -0.19 13.68 19.63
C MET A 226 -0.25 14.15 18.17
N GLN A 227 -1.32 14.84 17.76
CA GLN A 227 -1.41 15.47 16.44
C GLN A 227 -0.31 16.51 16.25
N SER A 228 -0.02 17.33 17.24
CA SER A 228 1.07 18.30 17.20
C SER A 228 2.43 17.62 17.11
N GLN A 229 2.65 16.52 17.82
CA GLN A 229 3.87 15.72 17.71
C GLN A 229 4.01 15.04 16.33
N LEU A 230 2.92 14.52 15.78
CA LEU A 230 2.89 13.94 14.43
C LEU A 230 3.25 15.00 13.37
N ASN A 231 2.67 16.20 13.47
CA ASN A 231 2.99 17.31 12.56
C ASN A 231 4.47 17.72 12.66
N LEU A 232 5.02 17.78 13.89
CA LEU A 232 6.45 18.06 14.10
C LEU A 232 7.37 16.97 13.51
N LEU A 233 6.96 15.71 13.58
CA LEU A 233 7.72 14.59 13.01
C LEU A 233 7.66 14.58 11.48
N ARG A 234 6.51 14.92 10.89
CA ARG A 234 6.36 15.13 9.44
C ARG A 234 7.28 16.24 8.94
N LEU A 235 7.27 17.41 9.59
CA LEU A 235 8.16 18.53 9.27
C LEU A 235 9.66 18.18 9.41
N LYS A 236 10.02 17.33 10.37
CA LYS A 236 11.40 16.85 10.53
C LYS A 236 11.77 15.80 9.46
N GLY A 237 10.82 14.98 9.01
CA GLY A 237 11.00 14.03 7.92
C GLY A 237 11.25 14.72 6.59
N GLU A 238 10.47 15.74 6.27
CA GLU A 238 10.62 16.55 5.05
C GLU A 238 12.02 17.19 4.95
N ARG A 239 12.62 17.65 6.07
CA ARG A 239 13.97 18.22 6.09
C ARG A 239 15.10 17.21 5.86
N ARG A 240 14.87 15.89 5.99
CA ARG A 240 15.88 14.85 5.75
C ARG A 240 16.07 14.52 4.27
N TYR A 241 15.17 14.95 3.41
CA TYR A 241 15.21 14.71 1.95
C TYR A 241 15.60 15.95 1.14
N GLU A 242 16.01 17.05 1.79
CA GLU A 242 16.50 18.28 1.15
C GLU A 242 18.05 18.34 1.01
N VAL A 243 18.77 17.20 1.11
CA VAL A 243 20.24 17.14 0.93
C VAL A 243 20.57 16.28 -0.28
#